data_bdf9eaa1026750dc8cd23736083004ab
#
_entry.id   bdf9eaa1026750dc8cd23736083004ab
#
_cell.length_a   1.000
_cell.length_b   1.000
_cell.length_c   1.000
_cell.angle_alpha   90.00
_cell.angle_beta   90.00
_cell.angle_gamma   90.00
#
_symmetry.space_group_name_H-M   'P 1'
#
loop_
_entity.id
_entity.type
_entity.pdbx_description
1 polymer ?
#
loop_
_entity_poly.entity_id
_entity_poly.type
_entity_poly.pdbx_seq_one_letter_code
_entity_poly.pdbx_strand_id
1 'polypeptide(L)'
;MLETAERVPNAEKTSSVDKALARRFEACEEMPQVLYARVYQKTRPEIGAAEEEICGGHVIFAGLGSPIGHAAGLGLDRPFPETELDRVENFYRSHHAPAQVDLTPLHDGSVFEMFKQRGYAIAELNNVLFRRLDQNETFPPPPAGCTLRRGRAEEARELGAIVERAFFPDGTPEPYKDLITPLYSMEGAVTFAASMDGALAACGAGLVIPEHRVFAVCGAGTAAEFRGRGLQTALLRARLAAAAEAGCEYAVVVTNGGTISQRNCERMGFRVAYSKVTVIKNLDAPQSHP
;
A
#
# COMPACT_ATOMS: atom_id res chain seq x y z
N MET A 1 48.26 -19.50 -23.03
CA MET A 1 47.19 -18.55 -23.42
C MET A 1 46.12 -18.63 -22.35
N LEU A 2 46.10 -17.66 -21.47
CA LEU A 2 45.08 -17.53 -20.41
C LEU A 2 44.03 -16.54 -20.95
N GLU A 3 42.81 -17.05 -21.15
CA GLU A 3 41.66 -16.27 -21.55
C GLU A 3 41.35 -15.20 -20.50
N THR A 4 41.25 -13.98 -20.98
CA THR A 4 40.83 -12.80 -20.22
C THR A 4 39.37 -12.97 -19.86
N ALA A 5 39.09 -13.17 -18.56
CA ALA A 5 37.76 -13.10 -18.02
C ALA A 5 37.17 -11.69 -18.29
N GLU A 6 36.14 -11.61 -19.11
CA GLU A 6 35.33 -10.41 -19.31
C GLU A 6 34.80 -9.93 -17.96
N ARG A 7 35.12 -8.70 -17.61
CA ARG A 7 34.53 -8.01 -16.45
C ARG A 7 33.04 -7.83 -16.71
N VAL A 8 32.24 -8.56 -15.93
CA VAL A 8 30.82 -8.27 -15.78
C VAL A 8 30.65 -6.77 -15.38
N PRO A 9 29.89 -5.97 -16.11
CA PRO A 9 29.73 -4.57 -15.77
C PRO A 9 29.08 -4.45 -14.39
N ASN A 10 29.62 -3.54 -13.60
CA ASN A 10 29.25 -3.09 -12.27
C ASN A 10 27.80 -3.40 -11.92
N ALA A 11 27.57 -4.48 -11.15
CA ALA A 11 26.33 -4.61 -10.41
C ALA A 11 26.25 -3.38 -9.49
N GLU A 12 25.33 -2.46 -9.77
CA GLU A 12 24.99 -1.38 -8.86
C GLU A 12 24.94 -1.96 -7.45
N LYS A 13 25.69 -1.36 -6.52
CA LYS A 13 25.61 -1.71 -5.11
C LYS A 13 24.17 -1.62 -4.69
N THR A 14 23.48 -2.75 -4.66
CA THR A 14 22.13 -2.88 -4.14
C THR A 14 22.23 -2.50 -2.67
N SER A 15 21.84 -1.27 -2.31
CA SER A 15 21.77 -0.90 -0.91
C SER A 15 20.77 -1.86 -0.28
N SER A 16 21.24 -2.63 0.69
CA SER A 16 20.35 -3.46 1.51
C SER A 16 19.32 -2.55 2.17
N VAL A 17 18.07 -2.97 2.20
CA VAL A 17 17.02 -2.23 2.92
C VAL A 17 17.33 -2.36 4.40
N ASP A 18 17.68 -1.24 5.04
CA ASP A 18 17.86 -1.12 6.48
C ASP A 18 16.56 -0.63 7.17
N LYS A 19 16.58 -0.55 8.51
CA LYS A 19 15.42 -0.09 9.29
C LYS A 19 14.95 1.31 8.88
N ALA A 20 15.88 2.22 8.59
CA ALA A 20 15.54 3.60 8.23
C ALA A 20 14.82 3.65 6.86
N LEU A 21 15.28 2.87 5.89
CA LEU A 21 14.63 2.77 4.59
C LEU A 21 13.30 2.02 4.69
N ALA A 22 13.23 0.96 5.51
CA ALA A 22 11.99 0.25 5.77
C ALA A 22 10.93 1.17 6.40
N ARG A 23 11.30 2.03 7.37
CA ARG A 23 10.38 3.03 7.93
C ARG A 23 9.77 3.94 6.86
N ARG A 24 10.58 4.35 5.90
CA ARG A 24 10.09 5.13 4.75
C ARG A 24 9.13 4.32 3.88
N PHE A 25 9.39 3.04 3.67
CA PHE A 25 8.53 2.17 2.86
C PHE A 25 7.22 1.85 3.58
N GLU A 26 7.26 1.60 4.88
CA GLU A 26 6.03 1.36 5.66
C GLU A 26 5.10 2.59 5.70
N ALA A 27 5.63 3.79 5.56
CA ALA A 27 4.78 4.99 5.40
C ALA A 27 3.86 4.91 4.16
N CYS A 28 4.21 4.10 3.15
CA CYS A 28 3.37 3.87 1.98
C CYS A 28 2.13 3.00 2.26
N GLU A 29 2.13 2.26 3.34
CA GLU A 29 0.95 1.52 3.82
C GLU A 29 0.21 2.33 4.90
N GLU A 30 0.94 2.95 5.80
CA GLU A 30 0.47 3.72 6.93
C GLU A 30 -0.32 4.97 6.49
N MET A 31 0.30 5.87 5.74
CA MET A 31 -0.26 7.18 5.43
C MET A 31 -1.55 7.14 4.59
N PRO A 32 -1.70 6.28 3.58
CA PRO A 32 -2.97 6.11 2.91
C PRO A 32 -4.10 5.73 3.86
N GLN A 33 -3.86 4.84 4.85
CA GLN A 33 -4.84 4.41 5.83
C GLN A 33 -5.22 5.52 6.81
N VAL A 34 -4.24 6.31 7.27
CA VAL A 34 -4.46 7.50 8.11
C VAL A 34 -5.37 8.50 7.39
N LEU A 35 -5.03 8.83 6.14
CA LEU A 35 -5.83 9.75 5.34
C LEU A 35 -7.23 9.20 5.06
N TYR A 36 -7.34 7.88 4.90
CA TYR A 36 -8.60 7.20 4.75
C TYR A 36 -9.51 7.39 5.97
N ALA A 37 -8.97 7.14 7.17
CA ALA A 37 -9.70 7.36 8.41
C ALA A 37 -10.16 8.82 8.53
N ARG A 38 -9.29 9.77 8.21
CA ARG A 38 -9.61 11.21 8.23
C ARG A 38 -10.70 11.61 7.23
N VAL A 39 -10.74 10.98 6.05
CA VAL A 39 -11.84 11.17 5.09
C VAL A 39 -13.14 10.62 5.67
N TYR A 40 -13.14 9.42 6.26
CA TYR A 40 -14.33 8.82 6.86
C TYR A 40 -14.83 9.59 8.06
N GLN A 41 -13.96 10.13 8.91
CA GLN A 41 -14.39 11.02 10.02
C GLN A 41 -15.25 12.20 9.53
N LYS A 42 -14.95 12.70 8.33
CA LYS A 42 -15.67 13.85 7.74
C LYS A 42 -16.91 13.45 6.94
N THR A 43 -16.83 12.35 6.20
CA THR A 43 -17.85 11.98 5.20
C THR A 43 -18.77 10.86 5.66
N ARG A 44 -18.33 10.04 6.63
CA ARG A 44 -19.07 8.89 7.17
C ARG A 44 -18.82 8.74 8.68
N PRO A 45 -19.22 9.77 9.48
CA PRO A 45 -18.96 9.77 10.93
C PRO A 45 -19.58 8.58 11.67
N GLU A 46 -20.63 7.97 11.10
CA GLU A 46 -21.28 6.77 11.64
C GLU A 46 -20.38 5.54 11.72
N ILE A 47 -19.30 5.50 10.92
CA ILE A 47 -18.29 4.41 10.98
C ILE A 47 -17.46 4.50 12.27
N GLY A 48 -17.32 5.69 12.84
CA GLY A 48 -16.44 5.92 14.00
C GLY A 48 -14.94 5.74 13.68
N ALA A 49 -14.55 6.02 12.43
CA ALA A 49 -13.17 5.90 12.01
C ALA A 49 -12.24 6.75 12.88
N ALA A 50 -11.08 6.20 13.25
CA ALA A 50 -10.12 6.82 14.15
C ALA A 50 -8.68 6.46 13.78
N GLU A 51 -7.74 7.28 14.21
CA GLU A 51 -6.32 7.00 14.12
C GLU A 51 -5.58 7.59 15.33
N GLU A 52 -4.49 6.96 15.75
CA GLU A 52 -3.62 7.42 16.81
C GLU A 52 -2.17 7.12 16.48
N GLU A 53 -1.27 8.08 16.71
CA GLU A 53 0.17 7.84 16.61
C GLU A 53 0.64 7.04 17.82
N ILE A 54 1.24 5.88 17.57
CA ILE A 54 1.85 5.01 18.58
C ILE A 54 3.22 4.57 18.10
N CYS A 55 4.25 4.78 18.92
CA CYS A 55 5.60 4.25 18.72
C CYS A 55 6.18 4.54 17.31
N GLY A 56 5.94 5.74 16.76
CA GLY A 56 6.49 6.21 15.49
C GLY A 56 5.74 5.73 14.25
N GLY A 57 4.63 5.00 14.41
CA GLY A 57 3.68 4.64 13.39
C GLY A 57 2.27 5.01 13.82
N HIS A 58 1.24 4.47 13.13
CA HIS A 58 -0.15 4.74 13.44
C HIS A 58 -0.93 3.44 13.66
N VAL A 59 -1.90 3.50 14.57
CA VAL A 59 -3.00 2.54 14.66
C VAL A 59 -4.23 3.17 14.01
N ILE A 60 -4.91 2.41 13.18
CA ILE A 60 -6.00 2.92 12.37
C ILE A 60 -7.22 2.01 12.52
N PHE A 61 -8.40 2.63 12.68
CA PHE A 61 -9.70 1.98 12.59
C PHE A 61 -10.53 2.65 11.50
N ALA A 62 -10.97 1.90 10.51
CA ALA A 62 -11.77 2.37 9.38
C ALA A 62 -13.10 1.62 9.22
N GLY A 63 -13.61 1.06 10.34
CA GLY A 63 -14.86 0.29 10.40
C GLY A 63 -14.62 -1.20 10.62
N LEU A 64 -15.62 -1.87 11.19
CA LEU A 64 -15.58 -3.31 11.46
C LEU A 64 -15.49 -4.11 10.16
N GLY A 65 -14.53 -5.03 10.10
CA GLY A 65 -14.30 -5.87 8.92
C GLY A 65 -13.70 -5.14 7.72
N SER A 66 -13.33 -3.85 7.86
CA SER A 66 -12.63 -3.12 6.81
C SER A 66 -11.25 -3.74 6.56
N PRO A 67 -10.83 -3.92 5.31
CA PRO A 67 -9.46 -4.32 5.00
C PRO A 67 -8.44 -3.17 5.17
N ILE A 68 -8.93 -1.97 5.47
CA ILE A 68 -8.15 -0.79 5.83
C ILE A 68 -8.33 -0.59 7.34
N GLY A 69 -7.27 -0.45 8.08
CA GLY A 69 -7.34 -0.29 9.53
C GLY A 69 -6.36 -1.19 10.28
N HIS A 70 -5.16 -1.33 9.72
CA HIS A 70 -4.05 -1.99 10.38
C HIS A 70 -3.22 -0.97 11.15
N ALA A 71 -2.58 -1.40 12.22
CA ALA A 71 -1.47 -0.66 12.80
C ALA A 71 -0.23 -0.88 11.93
N ALA A 72 0.38 0.20 11.46
CA ALA A 72 1.52 0.14 10.54
C ALA A 72 2.66 1.09 10.97
N GLY A 73 3.89 0.75 10.63
CA GLY A 73 5.07 1.57 10.90
C GLY A 73 5.56 1.57 12.36
N LEU A 74 4.92 0.85 13.27
CA LEU A 74 5.23 0.84 14.70
C LEU A 74 6.63 0.31 14.97
N GLY A 75 7.40 0.95 15.85
CA GLY A 75 8.64 0.40 16.43
C GLY A 75 9.79 0.19 15.45
N LEU A 76 9.80 0.83 14.28
CA LEU A 76 10.91 0.74 13.33
C LEU A 76 12.01 1.75 13.61
N ASP A 77 11.68 2.92 14.13
CA ASP A 77 12.61 4.01 14.44
C ASP A 77 12.92 4.14 15.94
N ARG A 78 12.19 3.42 16.79
CA ARG A 78 12.33 3.42 18.25
C ARG A 78 11.94 2.08 18.85
N PRO A 79 12.31 1.77 20.11
CA PRO A 79 11.88 0.55 20.80
C PRO A 79 10.35 0.42 20.87
N PHE A 80 9.84 -0.82 20.77
CA PHE A 80 8.43 -1.12 20.89
C PHE A 80 8.19 -2.00 22.14
N PRO A 81 8.04 -1.39 23.33
CA PRO A 81 7.81 -2.13 24.59
C PRO A 81 6.37 -2.62 24.73
N GLU A 82 6.12 -3.52 25.66
CA GLU A 82 4.78 -4.07 25.94
C GLU A 82 3.73 -3.01 26.24
N THR A 83 4.11 -1.92 26.89
CA THR A 83 3.22 -0.79 27.19
C THR A 83 2.65 -0.13 25.94
N GLU A 84 3.41 -0.10 24.84
CA GLU A 84 2.91 0.40 23.57
C GLU A 84 1.97 -0.61 22.89
N LEU A 85 2.22 -1.92 23.05
CA LEU A 85 1.29 -2.94 22.60
C LEU A 85 -0.02 -2.89 23.39
N ASP A 86 0.02 -2.61 24.70
CA ASP A 86 -1.18 -2.38 25.52
C ASP A 86 -2.00 -1.20 24.97
N ARG A 87 -1.35 -0.12 24.53
CA ARG A 87 -2.02 1.02 23.89
C ARG A 87 -2.69 0.61 22.57
N VAL A 88 -1.99 -0.14 21.73
CA VAL A 88 -2.54 -0.69 20.47
C VAL A 88 -3.78 -1.54 20.76
N GLU A 89 -3.69 -2.50 21.71
CA GLU A 89 -4.81 -3.35 22.07
C GLU A 89 -5.98 -2.54 22.64
N ASN A 90 -5.72 -1.53 23.48
CA ASN A 90 -6.76 -0.66 24.03
C ASN A 90 -7.46 0.18 22.97
N PHE A 91 -6.71 0.70 21.98
CA PHE A 91 -7.30 1.40 20.84
C PHE A 91 -8.31 0.51 20.10
N TYR A 92 -7.91 -0.69 19.68
CA TYR A 92 -8.82 -1.58 18.95
C TYR A 92 -9.98 -2.08 19.84
N ARG A 93 -9.74 -2.33 21.13
CA ARG A 93 -10.79 -2.73 22.07
C ARG A 93 -11.85 -1.65 22.22
N SER A 94 -11.47 -0.37 22.27
CA SER A 94 -12.42 0.74 22.34
C SER A 94 -13.32 0.85 21.10
N HIS A 95 -12.91 0.27 19.98
CA HIS A 95 -13.68 0.19 18.74
C HIS A 95 -14.35 -1.18 18.52
N HIS A 96 -14.32 -2.08 19.52
CA HIS A 96 -14.84 -3.45 19.42
C HIS A 96 -14.28 -4.22 18.21
N ALA A 97 -13.03 -3.98 17.87
CA ALA A 97 -12.35 -4.54 16.70
C ALA A 97 -11.18 -5.45 17.12
N PRO A 98 -10.83 -6.46 16.32
CA PRO A 98 -9.59 -7.19 16.52
C PRO A 98 -8.39 -6.28 16.29
N ALA A 99 -7.33 -6.45 17.08
CA ALA A 99 -6.08 -5.77 16.81
C ALA A 99 -5.39 -6.40 15.61
N GLN A 100 -5.07 -5.59 14.61
CA GLN A 100 -4.33 -5.99 13.42
C GLN A 100 -3.05 -5.14 13.33
N VAL A 101 -1.89 -5.79 13.25
CA VAL A 101 -0.60 -5.10 13.28
C VAL A 101 0.32 -5.64 12.19
N ASP A 102 0.89 -4.75 11.42
CA ASP A 102 1.88 -5.08 10.40
C ASP A 102 3.28 -5.17 11.02
N LEU A 103 3.94 -6.30 10.82
CA LEU A 103 5.30 -6.56 11.28
C LEU A 103 6.21 -6.84 10.09
N THR A 104 7.36 -6.18 10.05
CA THR A 104 8.41 -6.40 9.05
C THR A 104 9.52 -7.28 9.62
N PRO A 105 10.29 -8.00 8.80
CA PRO A 105 11.41 -8.80 9.28
C PRO A 105 12.56 -7.97 9.88
N LEU A 106 12.44 -6.64 9.84
CA LEU A 106 13.42 -5.70 10.37
C LEU A 106 13.13 -5.28 11.82
N HIS A 107 12.02 -5.74 12.42
CA HIS A 107 11.79 -5.63 13.84
C HIS A 107 12.79 -6.50 14.62
N ASP A 108 13.05 -6.12 15.88
CA ASP A 108 13.88 -6.94 16.75
C ASP A 108 13.14 -8.24 17.12
N GLY A 109 13.90 -9.32 17.33
CA GLY A 109 13.31 -10.63 17.67
C GLY A 109 12.42 -10.62 18.89
N SER A 110 12.68 -9.74 19.86
CA SER A 110 11.85 -9.54 21.06
C SER A 110 10.43 -9.07 20.73
N VAL A 111 10.25 -8.30 19.63
CA VAL A 111 8.93 -7.85 19.17
C VAL A 111 8.10 -9.06 18.73
N PHE A 112 8.67 -9.95 17.92
CA PHE A 112 7.97 -11.17 17.47
C PHE A 112 7.60 -12.08 18.65
N GLU A 113 8.51 -12.26 19.62
CA GLU A 113 8.22 -13.06 20.81
C GLU A 113 7.10 -12.43 21.65
N MET A 114 7.06 -11.11 21.80
CA MET A 114 6.00 -10.39 22.50
C MET A 114 4.64 -10.64 21.84
N PHE A 115 4.51 -10.49 20.53
CA PHE A 115 3.27 -10.76 19.81
C PHE A 115 2.82 -12.23 19.94
N LYS A 116 3.76 -13.15 19.83
CA LYS A 116 3.52 -14.60 20.04
C LYS A 116 3.00 -14.89 21.46
N GLN A 117 3.64 -14.36 22.51
CA GLN A 117 3.22 -14.53 23.91
C GLN A 117 1.86 -13.91 24.18
N ARG A 118 1.51 -12.83 23.48
CA ARG A 118 0.19 -12.19 23.54
C ARG A 118 -0.90 -12.93 22.74
N GLY A 119 -0.56 -14.03 22.06
CA GLY A 119 -1.52 -14.87 21.33
C GLY A 119 -1.97 -14.32 19.99
N TYR A 120 -1.16 -13.48 19.34
CA TYR A 120 -1.41 -13.06 17.96
C TYR A 120 -1.18 -14.21 16.97
N ALA A 121 -2.04 -14.31 15.96
CA ALA A 121 -1.92 -15.24 14.85
C ALA A 121 -1.57 -14.49 13.55
N ILE A 122 -0.90 -15.17 12.62
CA ILE A 122 -0.65 -14.62 11.28
C ILE A 122 -1.96 -14.61 10.50
N ALA A 123 -2.35 -13.44 10.01
CA ALA A 123 -3.52 -13.25 9.15
C ALA A 123 -3.14 -13.15 7.68
N GLU A 124 -2.08 -12.39 7.34
CA GLU A 124 -1.67 -12.17 5.96
C GLU A 124 -0.15 -12.15 5.81
N LEU A 125 0.30 -12.43 4.58
CA LEU A 125 1.69 -12.33 4.14
C LEU A 125 1.72 -11.49 2.86
N ASN A 126 2.42 -10.37 2.90
CA ASN A 126 2.51 -9.43 1.79
C ASN A 126 3.98 -9.14 1.43
N ASN A 127 4.25 -8.92 0.16
CA ASN A 127 5.55 -8.44 -0.31
C ASN A 127 5.50 -6.91 -0.44
N VAL A 128 6.50 -6.25 0.14
CA VAL A 128 6.78 -4.84 -0.08
C VAL A 128 7.78 -4.76 -1.23
N LEU A 129 7.37 -4.16 -2.34
CA LEU A 129 8.23 -3.94 -3.48
C LEU A 129 8.55 -2.46 -3.61
N PHE A 130 9.76 -2.16 -4.03
CA PHE A 130 10.20 -0.79 -4.26
C PHE A 130 10.93 -0.65 -5.58
N ARG A 131 10.90 0.57 -6.10
CA ARG A 131 11.68 1.00 -7.23
C ARG A 131 12.26 2.39 -6.94
N ARG A 132 13.59 2.54 -7.13
CA ARG A 132 14.19 3.87 -7.14
C ARG A 132 13.74 4.63 -8.38
N LEU A 133 13.37 5.91 -8.20
CA LEU A 133 12.92 6.77 -9.28
C LEU A 133 14.10 7.55 -9.86
N ASP A 134 14.10 7.71 -11.17
CA ASP A 134 15.01 8.59 -11.89
C ASP A 134 14.16 9.74 -12.47
N GLN A 135 14.51 10.98 -12.10
CA GLN A 135 13.80 12.18 -12.56
C GLN A 135 13.96 12.42 -14.07
N ASN A 136 14.97 11.82 -14.68
CA ASN A 136 15.24 11.93 -16.11
C ASN A 136 14.66 10.75 -16.92
N GLU A 137 13.99 9.79 -16.25
CA GLU A 137 13.42 8.64 -16.95
C GLU A 137 12.27 9.05 -17.85
N THR A 138 12.38 8.64 -19.09
CA THR A 138 11.31 8.82 -20.08
C THR A 138 10.59 7.51 -20.34
N PHE A 139 9.28 7.55 -20.42
CA PHE A 139 8.47 6.38 -20.72
C PHE A 139 7.93 6.43 -22.14
N PRO A 140 7.81 5.29 -22.83
CA PRO A 140 7.18 5.22 -24.12
C PRO A 140 5.70 5.65 -24.02
N PRO A 141 5.13 6.16 -25.13
CA PRO A 141 3.73 6.57 -25.15
C PRO A 141 2.79 5.41 -24.81
N PRO A 142 1.56 5.72 -24.38
CA PRO A 142 0.55 4.70 -24.15
C PRO A 142 0.23 3.92 -25.42
N PRO A 143 -0.37 2.72 -25.32
CA PRO A 143 -0.80 1.93 -26.49
C PRO A 143 -1.68 2.73 -27.44
N ALA A 144 -1.69 2.34 -28.73
CA ALA A 144 -2.56 2.95 -29.74
C ALA A 144 -4.04 2.86 -29.30
N GLY A 145 -4.81 3.92 -29.51
CA GLY A 145 -6.20 4.05 -29.06
C GLY A 145 -6.36 4.37 -27.56
N CYS A 146 -5.26 4.37 -26.80
CA CYS A 146 -5.29 4.73 -25.38
C CYS A 146 -4.97 6.21 -25.19
N THR A 147 -5.81 6.90 -24.40
CA THR A 147 -5.53 8.22 -23.86
C THR A 147 -5.40 8.16 -22.35
N LEU A 148 -4.38 8.84 -21.83
CA LEU A 148 -4.16 8.99 -20.39
C LEU A 148 -4.38 10.45 -19.99
N ARG A 149 -5.04 10.65 -18.85
CA ARG A 149 -5.18 11.96 -18.23
C ARG A 149 -5.13 11.87 -16.70
N ARG A 150 -4.90 12.98 -16.04
CA ARG A 150 -5.11 13.08 -14.60
C ARG A 150 -6.58 12.82 -14.29
N GLY A 151 -6.84 12.06 -13.23
CA GLY A 151 -8.16 11.93 -12.63
C GLY A 151 -8.52 13.20 -11.86
N ARG A 152 -9.80 13.49 -11.76
CA ARG A 152 -10.34 14.61 -11.00
C ARG A 152 -11.07 14.10 -9.75
N ALA A 153 -11.07 14.87 -8.69
CA ALA A 153 -11.71 14.48 -7.42
C ALA A 153 -13.23 14.20 -7.59
N GLU A 154 -13.89 14.93 -8.48
CA GLU A 154 -15.31 14.74 -8.79
C GLU A 154 -15.60 13.39 -9.45
N GLU A 155 -14.60 12.79 -10.09
CA GLU A 155 -14.70 11.48 -10.74
C GLU A 155 -14.36 10.30 -9.78
N ALA A 156 -14.03 10.58 -8.53
CA ALA A 156 -13.55 9.58 -7.56
C ALA A 156 -14.45 8.34 -7.47
N ARG A 157 -15.77 8.55 -7.46
CA ARG A 157 -16.74 7.45 -7.41
C ARG A 157 -16.73 6.60 -8.68
N GLU A 158 -16.66 7.23 -9.85
CA GLU A 158 -16.63 6.53 -11.14
C GLU A 158 -15.34 5.73 -11.28
N LEU A 159 -14.18 6.33 -10.94
CA LEU A 159 -12.89 5.69 -10.96
C LEU A 159 -12.80 4.55 -9.93
N GLY A 160 -13.29 4.79 -8.70
CA GLY A 160 -13.37 3.76 -7.66
C GLY A 160 -14.17 2.55 -8.09
N ALA A 161 -15.32 2.77 -8.73
CA ALA A 161 -16.17 1.69 -9.25
C ALA A 161 -15.49 0.82 -10.32
N ILE A 162 -14.54 1.36 -11.10
CA ILE A 162 -13.72 0.54 -12.03
C ILE A 162 -12.83 -0.42 -11.26
N VAL A 163 -12.18 0.09 -10.21
CA VAL A 163 -11.29 -0.74 -9.36
C VAL A 163 -12.12 -1.83 -8.67
N GLU A 164 -13.24 -1.47 -8.06
CA GLU A 164 -14.11 -2.43 -7.39
C GLU A 164 -14.56 -3.55 -8.32
N ARG A 165 -15.07 -3.22 -9.51
CA ARG A 165 -15.46 -4.24 -10.51
C ARG A 165 -14.28 -5.07 -11.01
N ALA A 166 -13.06 -4.51 -11.03
CA ALA A 166 -11.87 -5.27 -11.42
C ALA A 166 -11.49 -6.33 -10.38
N PHE A 167 -11.73 -6.07 -9.09
CA PHE A 167 -11.48 -7.00 -7.98
C PHE A 167 -12.66 -7.93 -7.69
N PHE A 168 -13.89 -7.44 -7.85
CA PHE A 168 -15.14 -8.13 -7.52
C PHE A 168 -16.06 -8.16 -8.74
N PRO A 169 -15.75 -8.97 -9.75
CA PRO A 169 -16.55 -9.01 -11.00
C PRO A 169 -18.00 -9.48 -10.77
N ASP A 170 -18.23 -10.29 -9.74
CA ASP A 170 -19.55 -10.85 -9.39
C ASP A 170 -20.33 -9.95 -8.39
N GLY A 171 -19.81 -8.78 -8.08
CA GLY A 171 -20.39 -7.83 -7.14
C GLY A 171 -19.53 -7.58 -5.92
N THR A 172 -19.46 -6.32 -5.50
CA THR A 172 -18.65 -5.90 -4.35
C THR A 172 -19.34 -6.23 -3.03
N PRO A 173 -18.77 -7.11 -2.20
CA PRO A 173 -19.35 -7.40 -0.89
C PRO A 173 -19.14 -6.25 0.11
N GLU A 174 -19.99 -6.17 1.10
CA GLU A 174 -19.69 -5.37 2.30
C GLU A 174 -18.50 -6.02 3.06
N PRO A 175 -17.53 -5.28 3.63
CA PRO A 175 -17.44 -3.81 3.73
C PRO A 175 -16.63 -3.14 2.60
N TYR A 176 -16.46 -3.80 1.44
CA TYR A 176 -15.61 -3.32 0.33
C TYR A 176 -16.29 -2.29 -0.58
N LYS A 177 -17.62 -2.07 -0.41
CA LYS A 177 -18.35 -1.08 -1.20
C LYS A 177 -17.88 0.34 -0.91
N ASP A 178 -17.70 1.11 -1.98
CA ASP A 178 -17.16 2.48 -1.94
C ASP A 178 -15.80 2.61 -1.21
N LEU A 179 -15.11 1.48 -0.95
CA LEU A 179 -13.85 1.46 -0.24
C LEU A 179 -12.75 2.23 -1.00
N ILE A 180 -12.76 2.19 -2.29
CA ILE A 180 -11.71 2.78 -3.15
C ILE A 180 -11.96 4.27 -3.43
N THR A 181 -13.21 4.73 -3.32
CA THR A 181 -13.58 6.11 -3.64
C THR A 181 -12.76 7.16 -2.90
N PRO A 182 -12.53 7.10 -1.58
CA PRO A 182 -11.72 8.09 -0.87
C PRO A 182 -10.30 8.22 -1.41
N LEU A 183 -9.67 7.13 -1.84
CA LEU A 183 -8.31 7.15 -2.39
C LEU A 183 -8.19 8.06 -3.62
N TYR A 184 -9.25 8.23 -4.38
CA TYR A 184 -9.27 9.07 -5.58
C TYR A 184 -9.57 10.55 -5.31
N SER A 185 -9.93 10.91 -4.08
CA SER A 185 -10.29 12.28 -3.68
C SER A 185 -9.51 12.81 -2.48
N MET A 186 -8.70 11.97 -1.81
CA MET A 186 -7.94 12.41 -0.65
C MET A 186 -6.81 13.37 -1.05
N GLU A 187 -6.40 14.21 -0.11
CA GLU A 187 -5.29 15.14 -0.28
C GLU A 187 -3.99 14.40 -0.61
N GLY A 188 -3.20 14.94 -1.55
CA GLY A 188 -1.95 14.33 -2.00
C GLY A 188 -2.12 13.15 -2.96
N ALA A 189 -3.36 12.73 -3.27
CA ALA A 189 -3.59 11.66 -4.22
C ALA A 189 -3.20 12.07 -5.65
N VAL A 190 -2.46 11.18 -6.30
CA VAL A 190 -2.08 11.28 -7.71
C VAL A 190 -2.86 10.22 -8.48
N THR A 191 -3.85 10.65 -9.22
CA THR A 191 -4.77 9.75 -9.91
C THR A 191 -4.68 9.90 -11.43
N PHE A 192 -4.87 8.79 -12.13
CA PHE A 192 -4.93 8.74 -13.60
C PHE A 192 -6.13 7.92 -14.07
N ALA A 193 -6.74 8.40 -15.12
CA ALA A 193 -7.76 7.70 -15.89
C ALA A 193 -7.22 7.36 -17.29
N ALA A 194 -7.50 6.15 -17.75
CA ALA A 194 -7.16 5.66 -19.07
C ALA A 194 -8.44 5.35 -19.84
N SER A 195 -8.60 5.95 -21.01
CA SER A 195 -9.65 5.60 -21.95
C SER A 195 -9.08 4.82 -23.11
N MET A 196 -9.84 3.86 -23.63
CA MET A 196 -9.53 3.09 -24.84
C MET A 196 -10.65 3.31 -25.85
N ASP A 197 -10.29 3.81 -27.03
CA ASP A 197 -11.26 4.11 -28.10
C ASP A 197 -12.42 5.01 -27.62
N GLY A 198 -12.11 5.96 -26.73
CA GLY A 198 -13.05 6.92 -26.16
C GLY A 198 -13.81 6.44 -24.91
N ALA A 199 -13.80 5.15 -24.61
CA ALA A 199 -14.44 4.60 -23.40
C ALA A 199 -13.48 4.58 -22.19
N LEU A 200 -13.94 4.98 -21.01
CA LEU A 200 -13.18 4.90 -19.76
C LEU A 200 -12.93 3.43 -19.40
N ALA A 201 -11.68 3.01 -19.45
CA ALA A 201 -11.28 1.60 -19.47
C ALA A 201 -10.50 1.15 -18.21
N ALA A 202 -9.73 2.06 -17.63
CA ALA A 202 -8.88 1.73 -16.50
C ALA A 202 -8.53 3.00 -15.69
N CYS A 203 -8.12 2.80 -14.45
CA CYS A 203 -7.61 3.88 -13.61
C CYS A 203 -6.54 3.38 -12.66
N GLY A 204 -5.84 4.31 -12.05
CA GLY A 204 -4.83 4.00 -11.03
C GLY A 204 -4.53 5.22 -10.18
N ALA A 205 -4.28 4.98 -8.92
CA ALA A 205 -3.94 6.01 -7.94
C ALA A 205 -2.57 5.75 -7.31
N GLY A 206 -2.11 6.72 -6.57
CA GLY A 206 -0.99 6.67 -5.67
C GLY A 206 -1.00 7.89 -4.76
N LEU A 207 -0.16 7.88 -3.75
CA LEU A 207 -0.04 8.96 -2.79
C LEU A 207 1.41 9.41 -2.68
N VAL A 208 1.65 10.71 -2.81
CA VAL A 208 2.93 11.32 -2.48
C VAL A 208 3.02 11.49 -0.98
N ILE A 209 4.12 11.02 -0.38
CA ILE A 209 4.41 11.16 1.05
C ILE A 209 5.71 11.97 1.16
N PRO A 210 5.62 13.30 1.23
CA PRO A 210 6.76 14.19 1.08
C PRO A 210 7.80 14.02 2.19
N GLU A 211 7.37 13.80 3.43
CA GLU A 211 8.23 13.66 4.61
C GLU A 211 9.18 12.47 4.48
N HIS A 212 8.74 11.42 3.79
CA HIS A 212 9.50 10.21 3.52
C HIS A 212 10.10 10.17 2.11
N ARG A 213 9.77 11.14 1.23
CA ARG A 213 10.18 11.20 -0.18
C ARG A 213 9.86 9.89 -0.92
N VAL A 214 8.70 9.31 -0.65
CA VAL A 214 8.22 8.09 -1.27
C VAL A 214 6.84 8.28 -1.90
N PHE A 215 6.53 7.42 -2.84
CA PHE A 215 5.25 7.37 -3.52
C PHE A 215 4.60 6.00 -3.31
N ALA A 216 3.47 5.97 -2.67
CA ALA A 216 2.66 4.76 -2.52
C ALA A 216 1.88 4.50 -3.82
N VAL A 217 2.14 3.36 -4.46
CA VAL A 217 1.41 2.91 -5.66
C VAL A 217 0.24 2.04 -5.23
N CYS A 218 -0.99 2.50 -5.47
CA CYS A 218 -2.18 1.79 -5.00
C CYS A 218 -3.38 1.98 -5.93
N GLY A 219 -4.51 1.36 -5.61
CA GLY A 219 -5.82 1.61 -6.18
C GLY A 219 -5.88 1.58 -7.71
N ALA A 220 -5.51 0.48 -8.38
CA ALA A 220 -5.56 0.39 -9.83
C ALA A 220 -6.48 -0.74 -10.30
N GLY A 221 -7.27 -0.45 -11.33
CA GLY A 221 -8.18 -1.42 -11.94
C GLY A 221 -8.29 -1.23 -13.45
N THR A 222 -8.57 -2.32 -14.16
CA THR A 222 -8.90 -2.32 -15.59
C THR A 222 -10.19 -3.11 -15.79
N ALA A 223 -11.18 -2.51 -16.43
CA ALA A 223 -12.41 -3.16 -16.78
C ALA A 223 -12.13 -4.41 -17.65
N ALA A 224 -12.89 -5.48 -17.41
CA ALA A 224 -12.58 -6.81 -17.93
C ALA A 224 -12.38 -6.85 -19.46
N GLU A 225 -13.22 -6.14 -20.18
CA GLU A 225 -13.22 -6.05 -21.64
C GLU A 225 -12.00 -5.34 -22.24
N PHE A 226 -11.27 -4.58 -21.41
CA PHE A 226 -10.06 -3.84 -21.82
C PHE A 226 -8.77 -4.47 -21.30
N ARG A 227 -8.82 -5.61 -20.62
CA ARG A 227 -7.64 -6.32 -20.12
C ARG A 227 -6.74 -6.80 -21.27
N GLY A 228 -5.46 -6.98 -21.00
CA GLY A 228 -4.48 -7.45 -21.99
C GLY A 228 -4.02 -6.39 -22.99
N ARG A 229 -4.53 -5.15 -22.95
CA ARG A 229 -4.21 -4.06 -23.88
C ARG A 229 -3.12 -3.10 -23.37
N GLY A 230 -2.38 -3.46 -22.32
CA GLY A 230 -1.26 -2.65 -21.81
C GLY A 230 -1.63 -1.45 -20.94
N LEU A 231 -2.91 -1.24 -20.59
CA LEU A 231 -3.40 -0.09 -19.82
C LEU A 231 -2.77 -0.01 -18.43
N GLN A 232 -2.61 -1.13 -17.72
CA GLN A 232 -1.97 -1.15 -16.39
C GLN A 232 -0.52 -0.69 -16.45
N THR A 233 0.22 -1.12 -17.47
CA THR A 233 1.60 -0.67 -17.70
C THR A 233 1.66 0.84 -17.97
N ALA A 234 0.77 1.34 -18.81
CA ALA A 234 0.69 2.75 -19.13
C ALA A 234 0.33 3.61 -17.91
N LEU A 235 -0.65 3.17 -17.11
CA LEU A 235 -1.02 3.81 -15.84
C LEU A 235 0.12 3.78 -14.82
N LEU A 236 0.87 2.68 -14.72
CA LEU A 236 2.00 2.58 -13.80
C LEU A 236 3.11 3.55 -14.21
N ARG A 237 3.45 3.62 -15.51
CA ARG A 237 4.43 4.59 -16.06
C ARG A 237 4.04 6.04 -15.77
N ALA A 238 2.77 6.39 -16.00
CA ALA A 238 2.27 7.74 -15.72
C ALA A 238 2.39 8.11 -14.23
N ARG A 239 2.11 7.15 -13.33
CA ARG A 239 2.25 7.35 -11.87
C ARG A 239 3.72 7.48 -11.47
N LEU A 240 4.63 6.67 -12.03
CA LEU A 240 6.06 6.77 -11.77
C LEU A 240 6.64 8.12 -12.25
N ALA A 241 6.25 8.59 -13.44
CA ALA A 241 6.64 9.90 -13.92
C ALA A 241 6.17 11.01 -12.96
N ALA A 242 4.91 10.97 -12.55
CA ALA A 242 4.36 11.96 -11.62
C ALA A 242 5.03 11.91 -10.23
N ALA A 243 5.40 10.72 -9.76
CA ALA A 243 6.14 10.56 -8.51
C ALA A 243 7.55 11.18 -8.59
N ALA A 244 8.25 10.98 -9.72
CA ALA A 244 9.56 11.58 -9.97
C ALA A 244 9.45 13.11 -10.05
N GLU A 245 8.47 13.65 -10.78
CA GLU A 245 8.18 15.10 -10.85
C GLU A 245 7.89 15.70 -9.45
N ALA A 246 7.22 14.94 -8.58
CA ALA A 246 6.95 15.34 -7.19
C ALA A 246 8.19 15.24 -6.27
N GLY A 247 9.35 14.82 -6.77
CA GLY A 247 10.60 14.73 -6.00
C GLY A 247 10.70 13.48 -5.11
N CYS A 248 9.87 12.47 -5.32
CA CYS A 248 9.99 11.19 -4.64
C CYS A 248 11.28 10.47 -5.07
N GLU A 249 11.93 9.78 -4.13
CA GLU A 249 13.11 8.96 -4.40
C GLU A 249 12.74 7.51 -4.75
N TYR A 250 11.64 7.04 -4.17
CA TYR A 250 11.18 5.67 -4.36
C TYR A 250 9.69 5.63 -4.63
N ALA A 251 9.28 4.71 -5.49
CA ALA A 251 7.91 4.21 -5.57
C ALA A 251 7.84 2.87 -4.84
N VAL A 252 6.81 2.68 -4.03
CA VAL A 252 6.59 1.49 -3.22
C VAL A 252 5.19 0.95 -3.48
N VAL A 253 5.07 -0.36 -3.52
CA VAL A 253 3.79 -1.08 -3.64
C VAL A 253 3.79 -2.28 -2.71
N VAL A 254 2.67 -2.52 -2.05
CA VAL A 254 2.42 -3.73 -1.26
C VAL A 254 1.47 -4.64 -2.04
N THR A 255 1.80 -5.93 -2.11
CA THR A 255 1.00 -6.91 -2.86
C THR A 255 1.22 -8.32 -2.34
N ASN A 256 0.20 -9.16 -2.48
CA ASN A 256 0.36 -10.59 -2.21
C ASN A 256 1.38 -11.21 -3.16
N GLY A 257 2.17 -12.15 -2.63
CA GLY A 257 3.20 -12.85 -3.37
C GLY A 257 2.66 -13.65 -4.56
N GLY A 258 3.39 -13.64 -5.69
CA GLY A 258 3.06 -14.45 -6.88
C GLY A 258 1.89 -13.94 -7.72
N THR A 259 1.30 -12.80 -7.41
CA THR A 259 0.15 -12.23 -8.13
C THR A 259 0.53 -11.60 -9.48
N ILE A 260 -0.48 -11.36 -10.31
CA ILE A 260 -0.31 -10.58 -11.55
C ILE A 260 0.14 -9.15 -11.24
N SER A 261 -0.33 -8.58 -10.13
CA SER A 261 0.07 -7.25 -9.66
C SER A 261 1.58 -7.19 -9.42
N GLN A 262 2.12 -8.14 -8.64
CA GLN A 262 3.56 -8.23 -8.40
C GLN A 262 4.35 -8.34 -9.71
N ARG A 263 3.98 -9.27 -10.59
CA ARG A 263 4.67 -9.44 -11.88
C ARG A 263 4.65 -8.20 -12.76
N ASN A 264 3.56 -7.44 -12.74
CA ASN A 264 3.49 -6.18 -13.48
C ASN A 264 4.46 -5.14 -12.90
N CYS A 265 4.58 -5.05 -11.58
CA CYS A 265 5.53 -4.16 -10.92
C CYS A 265 6.98 -4.60 -11.19
N GLU A 266 7.30 -5.89 -11.10
CA GLU A 266 8.64 -6.43 -11.40
C GLU A 266 9.08 -6.12 -12.84
N ARG A 267 8.18 -6.25 -13.83
CA ARG A 267 8.46 -5.84 -15.23
C ARG A 267 8.74 -4.36 -15.38
N MET A 268 8.30 -3.55 -14.43
CA MET A 268 8.56 -2.11 -14.37
C MET A 268 9.76 -1.76 -13.47
N GLY A 269 10.59 -2.75 -13.14
CA GLY A 269 11.83 -2.56 -12.38
C GLY A 269 11.65 -2.48 -10.86
N PHE A 270 10.48 -2.81 -10.34
CA PHE A 270 10.32 -2.99 -8.90
C PHE A 270 11.03 -4.28 -8.45
N ARG A 271 11.55 -4.25 -7.23
CA ARG A 271 12.18 -5.39 -6.56
C ARG A 271 11.56 -5.57 -5.19
N VAL A 272 11.51 -6.80 -4.71
CA VAL A 272 11.07 -7.09 -3.35
C VAL A 272 12.10 -6.51 -2.37
N ALA A 273 11.63 -5.68 -1.45
CA ALA A 273 12.40 -5.18 -0.32
C ALA A 273 12.44 -6.24 0.78
N TYR A 274 11.28 -6.69 1.18
CA TYR A 274 11.04 -7.74 2.18
C TYR A 274 9.59 -8.23 2.08
N SER A 275 9.31 -9.36 2.75
CA SER A 275 7.93 -9.79 3.03
C SER A 275 7.57 -9.36 4.44
N LYS A 276 6.36 -8.85 4.63
CA LYS A 276 5.80 -8.50 5.94
C LYS A 276 4.63 -9.39 6.29
N VAL A 277 4.31 -9.47 7.55
CA VAL A 277 3.13 -10.19 8.06
C VAL A 277 2.16 -9.21 8.70
N THR A 278 0.87 -9.39 8.47
CA THR A 278 -0.16 -8.82 9.32
C THR A 278 -0.52 -9.87 10.37
N VAL A 279 -0.36 -9.53 11.63
CA VAL A 279 -0.78 -10.36 12.75
C VAL A 279 -2.08 -9.84 13.33
N ILE A 280 -2.95 -10.75 13.80
CA ILE A 280 -4.28 -10.44 14.31
C ILE A 280 -4.53 -11.09 15.65
N LYS A 281 -5.26 -10.38 16.53
CA LYS A 281 -5.76 -10.92 17.80
C LYS A 281 -7.19 -10.43 18.03
N ASN A 282 -8.10 -11.37 18.31
CA ASN A 282 -9.42 -11.03 18.81
C ASN A 282 -9.31 -10.68 20.30
N LEU A 283 -9.67 -9.44 20.64
CA LEU A 283 -9.52 -8.90 21.98
C LEU A 283 -10.69 -9.24 22.93
N ASP A 284 -11.83 -9.65 22.39
CA ASP A 284 -13.04 -10.00 23.14
C ASP A 284 -13.12 -11.51 23.45
N ALA A 285 -12.22 -12.32 22.89
CA ALA A 285 -12.19 -13.76 23.18
C ALA A 285 -11.70 -13.99 24.62
N PRO A 286 -12.39 -14.85 25.42
CA PRO A 286 -11.88 -15.26 26.71
C PRO A 286 -10.48 -15.86 26.54
N GLN A 287 -9.52 -15.39 27.33
CA GLN A 287 -8.17 -15.96 27.31
C GLN A 287 -8.27 -17.42 27.75
N SER A 288 -8.11 -18.35 26.82
CA SER A 288 -7.88 -19.76 27.15
C SER A 288 -6.49 -19.83 27.79
N HIS A 289 -6.45 -19.84 29.10
CA HIS A 289 -5.24 -20.21 29.81
C HIS A 289 -4.91 -21.68 29.50
N PRO A 290 -3.65 -22.00 29.19
CA PRO A 290 -3.20 -23.36 28.95
C PRO A 290 -3.32 -24.24 30.21
#